data_e1abf2337abffcdf367afedacb376bf7
#
_entry.id   e1abf2337abffcdf367afedacb376bf7
#
_cell.length_a   1.000
_cell.length_b   1.000
_cell.length_c   1.000
_cell.angle_alpha   90.00
_cell.angle_beta   90.00
_cell.angle_gamma   90.00
#
_symmetry.space_group_name_H-M   'P 1'
#
loop_
_entity.id
_entity.type
_entity.pdbx_description
1 polymer ?
#
loop_
_entity_poly.entity_id
_entity_poly.type
_entity_poly.pdbx_seq_one_letter_code
_entity_poly.pdbx_strand_id
1 'polypeptide(L)'
;MLIREFISEANKSQMITTLLKHYKVGNVRVKLKSMKNHAHYNVDTGTLELSTRYKTIKSSQVKEFLITILHEIRHAMDAKKYGWKKFKDMYEYEMNLMIAKDKDEYKDNKFEIEAEDFGQNYWKKWNTRFKKEELI
;
A
#
# COMPACT_ATOMS: atom_id res chain seq x y z
N MET A 1 8.48 6.02 31.88
CA MET A 1 8.46 5.36 30.57
C MET A 1 7.25 5.82 29.77
N LEU A 2 7.49 6.43 28.62
CA LEU A 2 6.40 6.85 27.75
C LEU A 2 5.91 5.66 26.96
N ILE A 3 4.66 5.27 27.19
CA ILE A 3 3.99 4.27 26.36
C ILE A 3 3.39 5.01 25.18
N ARG A 4 3.94 4.79 23.99
CA ARG A 4 3.43 5.41 22.77
C ARG A 4 2.22 4.61 22.28
N GLU A 5 1.03 5.14 22.54
CA GLU A 5 -0.21 4.49 22.10
C GLU A 5 -0.52 4.75 20.62
N PHE A 6 -0.18 5.95 20.15
CA PHE A 6 -0.43 6.40 18.79
C PHE A 6 0.86 6.80 18.09
N ILE A 7 0.87 6.59 16.77
CA ILE A 7 1.96 7.07 15.90
C ILE A 7 1.66 8.53 15.54
N SER A 8 2.64 9.42 15.73
CA SER A 8 2.49 10.83 15.37
C SER A 8 2.33 11.00 13.85
N GLU A 9 1.69 12.10 13.43
CA GLU A 9 1.57 12.46 12.01
C GLU A 9 2.95 12.60 11.36
N ALA A 10 3.91 13.20 12.05
CA ALA A 10 5.28 13.36 11.55
C ALA A 10 5.95 12.01 11.31
N ASN A 11 5.83 11.07 12.24
CA ASN A 11 6.40 9.73 12.11
C ASN A 11 5.73 8.92 11.01
N LYS A 12 4.40 8.98 10.91
CA LYS A 12 3.64 8.34 9.84
C LYS A 12 4.10 8.84 8.48
N SER A 13 4.19 10.16 8.32
CA SER A 13 4.65 10.80 7.08
C SER A 13 6.06 10.36 6.71
N GLN A 14 6.95 10.29 7.69
CA GLN A 14 8.33 9.86 7.49
C GLN A 14 8.42 8.39 7.06
N MET A 15 7.61 7.52 7.67
CA MET A 15 7.54 6.11 7.26
C MET A 15 7.12 5.98 5.81
N ILE A 16 6.04 6.67 5.42
CA ILE A 16 5.52 6.63 4.05
C ILE A 16 6.58 7.16 3.06
N THR A 17 7.16 8.31 3.35
CA THR A 17 8.20 8.92 2.50
C THR A 17 9.40 7.97 2.34
N THR A 18 9.84 7.33 3.41
CA THR A 18 10.93 6.36 3.38
C THR A 18 10.61 5.19 2.46
N LEU A 19 9.40 4.63 2.56
CA LEU A 19 8.97 3.51 1.73
C LEU A 19 8.90 3.90 0.25
N LEU A 20 8.29 5.03 -0.07
CA LEU A 20 8.17 5.51 -1.45
C LEU A 20 9.54 5.72 -2.08
N LYS A 21 10.47 6.30 -1.34
CA LYS A 21 11.85 6.51 -1.78
C LYS A 21 12.58 5.19 -2.00
N HIS A 22 12.48 4.28 -1.05
CA HIS A 22 13.17 2.99 -1.12
C HIS A 22 12.76 2.21 -2.37
N TYR A 23 11.47 2.17 -2.67
CA TYR A 23 10.95 1.43 -3.82
C TYR A 23 10.94 2.23 -5.12
N LYS A 24 11.43 3.46 -5.09
CA LYS A 24 11.66 4.32 -6.28
C LYS A 24 10.41 4.49 -7.15
N VAL A 25 9.27 4.69 -6.52
CA VAL A 25 8.00 4.82 -7.23
C VAL A 25 7.73 6.25 -7.75
N GLY A 26 8.65 7.17 -7.49
CA GLY A 26 8.55 8.54 -7.99
C GLY A 26 7.63 9.42 -7.15
N ASN A 27 6.98 10.40 -7.80
CA ASN A 27 6.13 11.38 -7.15
C ASN A 27 4.72 10.82 -6.91
N VAL A 28 4.60 9.90 -5.98
CA VAL A 28 3.29 9.36 -5.57
C VAL A 28 2.72 10.25 -4.48
N ARG A 29 1.53 10.79 -4.70
CA ARG A 29 0.79 11.52 -3.68
C ARG A 29 0.08 10.53 -2.77
N VAL A 30 0.05 10.83 -1.49
CA VAL A 30 -0.69 10.04 -0.49
C VAL A 30 -1.83 10.90 0.01
N LYS A 31 -3.05 10.37 -0.09
CA LYS A 31 -4.27 11.09 0.25
C LYS A 31 -5.17 10.22 1.13
N LEU A 32 -5.75 10.81 2.17
CA LEU A 32 -6.79 10.14 2.96
C LEU A 32 -8.13 10.29 2.25
N LYS A 33 -8.88 9.20 2.19
CA LYS A 33 -10.19 9.16 1.56
C LYS A 33 -11.12 8.21 2.30
N SER A 34 -12.36 8.60 2.49
CA SER A 34 -13.37 7.70 3.05
C SER A 34 -13.66 6.58 2.06
N MET A 35 -13.44 5.33 2.49
CA MET A 35 -13.65 4.16 1.63
C MET A 35 -13.86 2.90 2.47
N LYS A 36 -14.50 1.90 1.88
CA LYS A 36 -14.68 0.58 2.50
C LYS A 36 -13.36 -0.17 2.62
N ASN A 37 -12.54 -0.11 1.57
CA ASN A 37 -11.24 -0.78 1.53
C ASN A 37 -10.24 -0.05 2.41
N HIS A 38 -9.14 -0.73 2.75
CA HIS A 38 -8.06 -0.12 3.54
C HIS A 38 -7.31 0.94 2.76
N ALA A 39 -7.10 0.71 1.47
CA ALA A 39 -6.41 1.64 0.59
C ALA A 39 -6.69 1.30 -0.87
N HIS A 40 -6.26 2.20 -1.75
CA HIS A 40 -6.38 2.03 -3.19
C HIS A 40 -5.28 2.83 -3.89
N TYR A 41 -4.63 2.23 -4.88
CA TYR A 41 -3.73 2.96 -5.77
C TYR A 41 -4.52 3.40 -6.99
N ASN A 42 -4.71 4.71 -7.15
CA ASN A 42 -5.40 5.28 -8.30
C ASN A 42 -4.41 5.42 -9.45
N VAL A 43 -4.47 4.51 -10.40
CA VAL A 43 -3.53 4.44 -11.52
C VAL A 43 -3.67 5.64 -12.46
N ASP A 44 -4.85 6.22 -12.57
CA ASP A 44 -5.11 7.37 -13.45
C ASP A 44 -4.44 8.65 -12.95
N THR A 45 -4.31 8.81 -11.64
CA THR A 45 -3.75 10.01 -11.01
C THR A 45 -2.39 9.79 -10.38
N GLY A 46 -1.95 8.53 -10.24
CA GLY A 46 -0.72 8.19 -9.51
C GLY A 46 -0.82 8.47 -8.02
N THR A 47 -2.02 8.40 -7.45
CA THR A 47 -2.29 8.71 -6.05
C THR A 47 -2.52 7.44 -5.24
N LEU A 48 -1.83 7.34 -4.11
CA LEU A 48 -2.09 6.30 -3.13
C LEU A 48 -3.14 6.83 -2.16
N GLU A 49 -4.34 6.24 -2.23
CA GLU A 49 -5.47 6.64 -1.41
C GLU A 49 -5.56 5.72 -0.21
N LEU A 50 -5.46 6.29 1.00
CA LEU A 50 -5.60 5.57 2.25
C LEU A 50 -6.97 5.81 2.86
N SER A 51 -7.55 4.77 3.43
CA SER A 51 -8.78 4.93 4.21
C SER A 51 -8.56 5.90 5.36
N THR A 52 -9.58 6.70 5.67
CA THR A 52 -9.56 7.60 6.82
C THR A 52 -9.35 6.87 8.15
N ARG A 53 -9.49 5.54 8.20
CA ARG A 53 -9.13 4.73 9.38
C ARG A 53 -7.66 4.90 9.75
N TYR A 54 -6.81 5.26 8.78
CA TYR A 54 -5.38 5.49 8.99
C TYR A 54 -5.04 6.95 9.25
N LYS A 55 -6.02 7.81 9.49
CA LYS A 55 -5.79 9.19 9.90
C LYS A 55 -4.98 9.21 11.19
N THR A 56 -5.37 8.37 12.14
CA THR A 56 -4.64 8.14 13.38
C THR A 56 -4.34 6.64 13.49
N ILE A 57 -3.07 6.30 13.65
CA ILE A 57 -2.62 4.92 13.72
C ILE A 57 -2.20 4.59 15.15
N LYS A 58 -2.82 3.56 15.73
CA LYS A 58 -2.41 3.01 17.00
C LYS A 58 -1.19 2.12 16.82
N SER A 59 -0.35 2.01 17.85
CA SER A 59 0.82 1.12 17.82
C SER A 59 0.45 -0.32 17.49
N SER A 60 -0.73 -0.78 17.92
CA SER A 60 -1.25 -2.11 17.61
C SER A 60 -1.66 -2.31 16.15
N GLN A 61 -1.78 -1.23 15.38
CA GLN A 61 -2.20 -1.25 13.98
C GLN A 61 -1.03 -1.14 12.99
N VAL A 62 0.20 -1.07 13.48
CA VAL A 62 1.37 -0.86 12.62
C VAL A 62 1.56 -1.98 11.60
N LYS A 63 1.38 -3.23 12.00
CA LYS A 63 1.47 -4.37 11.07
C LYS A 63 0.47 -4.22 9.92
N GLU A 64 -0.79 -3.99 10.24
CA GLU A 64 -1.86 -3.78 9.27
C GLU A 64 -1.56 -2.61 8.35
N PHE A 65 -1.12 -1.50 8.91
CA PHE A 65 -0.77 -0.30 8.15
C PHE A 65 0.38 -0.56 7.18
N LEU A 66 1.45 -1.22 7.63
CA LEU A 66 2.60 -1.54 6.78
C LEU A 66 2.24 -2.49 5.65
N ILE A 67 1.46 -3.53 5.94
CA ILE A 67 0.99 -4.45 4.90
C ILE A 67 0.17 -3.68 3.85
N THR A 68 -0.74 -2.82 4.30
CA THR A 68 -1.60 -2.03 3.43
C THR A 68 -0.80 -1.08 2.54
N ILE A 69 0.15 -0.34 3.11
CA ILE A 69 1.00 0.59 2.34
C ILE A 69 1.86 -0.17 1.33
N LEU A 70 2.49 -1.25 1.75
CA LEU A 70 3.35 -2.06 0.87
C LEU A 70 2.55 -2.66 -0.28
N HIS A 71 1.33 -3.12 -0.03
CA HIS A 71 0.42 -3.61 -1.06
C HIS A 71 0.22 -2.55 -2.15
N GLU A 72 -0.11 -1.32 -1.75
CA GLU A 72 -0.36 -0.24 -2.70
C GLU A 72 0.92 0.25 -3.39
N ILE A 73 2.04 0.23 -2.69
CA ILE A 73 3.35 0.53 -3.29
C ILE A 73 3.69 -0.48 -4.40
N ARG A 74 3.33 -1.74 -4.23
CA ARG A 74 3.55 -2.75 -5.27
C ARG A 74 2.78 -2.40 -6.55
N HIS A 75 1.54 -1.93 -6.42
CA HIS A 75 0.79 -1.45 -7.59
C HIS A 75 1.49 -0.25 -8.25
N ALA A 76 1.99 0.68 -7.45
CA ALA A 76 2.74 1.83 -7.97
C ALA A 76 4.03 1.38 -8.69
N MET A 77 4.71 0.37 -8.18
CA MET A 77 5.90 -0.22 -8.82
C MET A 77 5.54 -0.82 -10.17
N ASP A 78 4.44 -1.56 -10.25
CA ASP A 78 3.98 -2.17 -11.49
C ASP A 78 3.56 -1.09 -12.51
N ALA A 79 2.84 -0.06 -12.05
CA ALA A 79 2.46 1.06 -12.91
C ALA A 79 3.68 1.80 -13.48
N LYS A 80 4.74 1.94 -12.69
CA LYS A 80 5.99 2.55 -13.14
C LYS A 80 6.73 1.65 -14.12
N LYS A 81 6.77 0.34 -13.85
CA LYS A 81 7.48 -0.65 -14.68
C LYS A 81 6.87 -0.75 -16.09
N TYR A 82 5.56 -0.82 -16.17
CA TYR A 82 4.86 -1.05 -17.43
C TYR A 82 4.34 0.22 -18.09
N GLY A 83 4.29 1.34 -17.38
CA GLY A 83 3.54 2.54 -17.72
C GLY A 83 2.10 2.41 -17.24
N TRP A 84 1.49 3.53 -16.82
CA TRP A 84 0.18 3.49 -16.16
C TRP A 84 -0.93 2.94 -17.06
N LYS A 85 -0.92 3.29 -18.35
CA LYS A 85 -1.92 2.81 -19.31
C LYS A 85 -1.83 1.31 -19.51
N LYS A 86 -0.61 0.81 -19.76
CA LYS A 86 -0.38 -0.62 -19.97
C LYS A 86 -0.70 -1.42 -18.74
N PHE A 87 -0.31 -0.93 -17.56
CA PHE A 87 -0.63 -1.60 -16.30
C PHE A 87 -2.15 -1.66 -16.10
N LYS A 88 -2.86 -0.57 -16.35
CA LYS A 88 -4.32 -0.52 -16.26
C LYS A 88 -4.96 -1.56 -17.17
N ASP A 89 -4.51 -1.64 -18.42
CA ASP A 89 -5.02 -2.61 -19.40
C ASP A 89 -4.73 -4.05 -18.97
N MET A 90 -3.54 -4.31 -18.47
CA MET A 90 -3.15 -5.62 -17.96
C MET A 90 -3.99 -6.02 -16.75
N TYR A 91 -4.23 -5.09 -15.84
CA TYR A 91 -5.05 -5.31 -14.66
C TYR A 91 -6.50 -5.63 -15.04
N GLU A 92 -7.08 -4.85 -15.95
CA GLU A 92 -8.45 -5.07 -16.44
C GLU A 92 -8.58 -6.39 -17.18
N TYR A 93 -7.56 -6.75 -17.97
CA TYR A 93 -7.51 -8.05 -18.64
C TYR A 93 -7.57 -9.21 -17.63
N GLU A 94 -6.74 -9.14 -16.57
CA GLU A 94 -6.74 -10.14 -15.50
C GLU A 94 -8.09 -10.20 -14.78
N MET A 95 -8.68 -9.05 -14.50
CA MET A 95 -9.99 -8.94 -13.85
C MET A 95 -11.05 -9.66 -14.70
N ASN A 96 -11.09 -9.37 -15.99
CA ASN A 96 -12.05 -10.01 -16.92
C ASN A 96 -11.80 -11.50 -17.07
N LEU A 97 -10.54 -11.93 -17.03
CA LEU A 97 -10.18 -13.34 -17.09
C LEU A 97 -10.71 -14.08 -15.86
N MET A 98 -10.61 -13.48 -14.67
CA MET A 98 -11.14 -14.09 -13.45
C MET A 98 -12.66 -14.17 -13.48
N ILE A 99 -13.33 -13.13 -13.98
CA ILE A 99 -14.80 -13.15 -14.18
C ILE A 99 -15.19 -14.29 -15.12
N ALA A 100 -14.49 -14.45 -16.24
CA ALA A 100 -14.75 -15.51 -17.22
C ALA A 100 -14.56 -16.92 -16.66
N LYS A 101 -13.67 -17.08 -15.67
CA LYS A 101 -13.41 -18.34 -14.98
C LYS A 101 -14.29 -18.56 -13.75
N ASP A 102 -15.25 -17.70 -13.51
CA ASP A 102 -16.12 -17.70 -12.32
C ASP A 102 -15.31 -17.64 -11.03
N LYS A 103 -14.25 -16.82 -11.04
CA LYS A 103 -13.40 -16.54 -9.89
C LYS A 103 -13.59 -15.11 -9.43
N ASP A 104 -13.07 -14.79 -8.24
CA ASP A 104 -13.13 -13.44 -7.72
C ASP A 104 -12.23 -12.51 -8.53
N GLU A 105 -12.78 -11.44 -9.09
CA GLU A 105 -12.07 -10.49 -9.94
C GLU A 105 -10.97 -9.70 -9.21
N TYR A 106 -11.08 -9.61 -7.89
CA TYR A 106 -10.10 -8.92 -7.05
C TYR A 106 -9.17 -9.91 -6.35
N LYS A 107 -9.72 -10.82 -5.54
CA LYS A 107 -8.92 -11.78 -4.75
C LYS A 107 -8.04 -12.69 -5.60
N ASP A 108 -8.55 -13.12 -6.74
CA ASP A 108 -7.86 -14.08 -7.61
C ASP A 108 -7.09 -13.39 -8.73
N ASN A 109 -7.14 -12.05 -8.79
CA ASN A 109 -6.34 -11.26 -9.74
C ASN A 109 -4.86 -11.36 -9.37
N LYS A 110 -4.02 -11.74 -10.33
CA LYS A 110 -2.59 -11.96 -10.06
C LYS A 110 -1.88 -10.73 -9.51
N PHE A 111 -2.27 -9.53 -9.93
CA PHE A 111 -1.65 -8.30 -9.43
C PHE A 111 -2.00 -8.04 -7.97
N GLU A 112 -3.22 -8.41 -7.55
CA GLU A 112 -3.62 -8.31 -6.15
C GLU A 112 -2.94 -9.37 -5.29
N ILE A 113 -2.79 -10.59 -5.80
CA ILE A 113 -2.07 -11.67 -5.12
C ILE A 113 -0.60 -11.26 -4.90
N GLU A 114 0.06 -10.78 -5.94
CA GLU A 114 1.45 -10.34 -5.86
C GLU A 114 1.63 -9.16 -4.90
N ALA A 115 0.69 -8.22 -4.91
CA ALA A 115 0.72 -7.06 -4.02
C ALA A 115 0.52 -7.48 -2.55
N GLU A 116 -0.41 -8.39 -2.29
CA GLU A 116 -0.64 -8.91 -0.94
C GLU A 116 0.57 -9.70 -0.43
N ASP A 117 1.16 -10.55 -1.26
CA ASP A 117 2.37 -11.29 -0.91
C ASP A 117 3.53 -10.36 -0.61
N PHE A 118 3.66 -9.28 -1.37
CA PHE A 118 4.68 -8.26 -1.15
C PHE A 118 4.54 -7.63 0.25
N GLY A 119 3.33 -7.25 0.62
CA GLY A 119 3.06 -6.70 1.95
C GLY A 119 3.35 -7.71 3.06
N GLN A 120 2.87 -8.93 2.90
CA GLN A 120 3.07 -10.00 3.88
C GLN A 120 4.55 -10.37 4.04
N ASN A 121 5.32 -10.34 2.97
CA ASN A 121 6.73 -10.74 3.00
C ASN A 121 7.66 -9.65 3.55
N TYR A 122 7.30 -8.38 3.45
CA TYR A 122 8.21 -7.28 3.78
C TYR A 122 7.82 -6.42 4.98
N TRP A 123 6.62 -6.57 5.55
CA TRP A 123 6.20 -5.72 6.67
C TRP A 123 7.10 -5.87 7.90
N LYS A 124 7.59 -7.08 8.21
CA LYS A 124 8.44 -7.33 9.38
C LYS A 124 9.75 -6.58 9.31
N LYS A 125 10.38 -6.60 8.14
CA LYS A 125 11.62 -5.89 7.87
C LYS A 125 11.46 -4.39 8.18
N TRP A 126 10.40 -3.80 7.68
CA TRP A 126 10.13 -2.38 7.89
C TRP A 126 9.72 -2.06 9.31
N ASN A 127 8.95 -2.93 9.93
CA ASN A 127 8.59 -2.80 11.33
C ASN A 127 9.84 -2.75 12.23
N THR A 128 10.78 -3.66 12.00
CA THR A 128 12.05 -3.71 12.73
C THR A 128 12.85 -2.43 12.53
N ARG A 129 12.98 -1.98 11.29
CA ARG A 129 13.70 -0.76 10.95
C ARG A 129 13.08 0.47 11.59
N PHE A 130 11.77 0.62 11.49
CA PHE A 130 11.07 1.79 12.03
C PHE A 130 11.07 1.82 13.56
N LYS A 131 11.08 0.67 14.21
CA LYS A 131 11.30 0.59 15.67
C LYS A 131 12.71 1.08 16.03
N LYS A 132 13.71 0.64 15.30
CA LYS A 132 15.10 1.05 15.50
C LYS A 132 15.27 2.56 15.30
N GLU A 133 14.56 3.13 14.36
CA GLU A 133 14.56 4.58 14.07
C GLU A 133 13.62 5.37 15.00
N GLU A 134 12.98 4.71 15.95
CA GLU A 134 12.04 5.29 16.93
C GLU A 134 10.83 5.99 16.29
N LEU A 135 10.40 5.50 15.12
CA LEU A 135 9.20 5.99 14.45
C LEU A 135 7.92 5.28 14.92
N ILE A 136 8.09 4.13 15.51
CA ILE A 136 6.99 3.34 16.07
C ILE A 136 7.36 2.77 17.44
#